data_f25f1984cdae19eedba80813e02309cf
#
_entry.id   f25f1984cdae19eedba80813e02309cf
#
_cell.length_a   1.000
_cell.length_b   1.000
_cell.length_c   1.000
_cell.angle_alpha   90.00
_cell.angle_beta   90.00
_cell.angle_gamma   90.00
#
_symmetry.space_group_name_H-M   'P 1'
#
loop_
_entity.id
_entity.type
_entity.pdbx_description
1 polymer ?
#
loop_
_entity_poly.entity_id
_entity_poly.type
_entity_poly.pdbx_seq_one_letter_code
_entity_poly.pdbx_strand_id
1 'polypeptide(L)'
;VRTDTGDQLVELKTQPQLRDWQDFQLSGMPHLISAMHLCQAVHALAETGLLAELRAGLRREDVDALSGFDIELVRGLLRYLVVRGVVDDLPDGYRLSRRGELLTTEVSLARLGVYAGAYGTVTARMGDLLTGKARYDVDVHRDGGALGRHCATLFSVFHSDTIRTATRERGIRTLLDAGCGGGQLLIDACRRDGQLTGIGLDNSAEAIAVAEKLAREHGVADRIQFFVADAFAPETWPEVCRTADAMCIVSALHEHFRHGEAAVAELLRSYARSLPDLTMLLVGEPELLYEDRENHDDFLLIHVLTGQGLPRDRNAWLPVFAQAGLPCRHIYLRPGAGPRLCFYDLDPTSPRE
;
A
#
# COMPACT_ATOMS: atom_id res chain seq x y z
N VAL A 1 28.08 -35.27 -24.81
CA VAL A 1 28.73 -33.97 -24.97
C VAL A 1 30.16 -34.08 -24.51
N ARG A 2 31.15 -33.64 -25.28
CA ARG A 2 32.54 -33.60 -24.82
C ARG A 2 32.78 -32.26 -24.08
N THR A 3 33.49 -32.31 -22.96
CA THR A 3 33.96 -31.13 -22.26
C THR A 3 35.20 -30.57 -22.96
N ASP A 4 35.57 -29.31 -22.71
CA ASP A 4 36.77 -28.66 -23.25
C ASP A 4 38.07 -29.37 -22.81
N THR A 5 38.01 -30.17 -21.73
CA THR A 5 39.10 -31.02 -21.23
C THR A 5 39.15 -32.38 -21.91
N GLY A 6 38.24 -32.71 -22.82
CA GLY A 6 38.22 -33.96 -23.52
C GLY A 6 37.46 -35.10 -22.75
N ASP A 7 36.98 -34.81 -21.55
CA ASP A 7 36.23 -35.79 -20.76
C ASP A 7 34.84 -36.03 -21.36
N GLN A 8 34.33 -37.23 -21.19
CA GLN A 8 33.01 -37.60 -21.65
C GLN A 8 31.96 -37.32 -20.57
N LEU A 9 31.06 -36.37 -20.82
CA LEU A 9 29.91 -36.14 -19.97
C LEU A 9 28.84 -37.22 -20.22
N VAL A 10 28.52 -38.00 -19.17
CA VAL A 10 27.47 -39.02 -19.23
C VAL A 10 26.28 -38.52 -18.41
N GLU A 11 25.14 -38.35 -19.06
CA GLU A 11 23.90 -37.99 -18.42
C GLU A 11 23.08 -39.26 -18.05
N LEU A 12 22.90 -39.48 -16.75
CA LEU A 12 22.12 -40.61 -16.26
C LEU A 12 20.75 -40.12 -15.81
N LYS A 13 19.70 -40.42 -16.60
CA LYS A 13 18.33 -40.11 -16.26
C LYS A 13 17.43 -41.32 -16.38
N THR A 14 16.67 -41.61 -15.34
CA THR A 14 15.61 -42.63 -15.40
C THR A 14 14.29 -42.01 -15.87
N GLN A 15 13.40 -42.84 -16.43
CA GLN A 15 12.09 -42.39 -16.89
C GLN A 15 11.23 -41.73 -15.77
N PRO A 16 11.20 -42.23 -14.51
CA PRO A 16 10.54 -41.55 -13.41
C PRO A 16 11.14 -40.19 -13.12
N GLN A 17 12.44 -40.03 -13.06
CA GLN A 17 13.13 -38.75 -12.81
C GLN A 17 12.84 -37.72 -13.90
N LEU A 18 12.71 -38.16 -15.17
CA LEU A 18 12.32 -37.27 -16.26
C LEU A 18 10.88 -36.78 -16.10
N ARG A 19 9.96 -37.63 -15.66
CA ARG A 19 8.56 -37.25 -15.40
C ARG A 19 8.47 -36.28 -14.23
N ASP A 20 9.10 -36.58 -13.11
CA ASP A 20 9.12 -35.69 -11.93
C ASP A 20 9.67 -34.31 -12.30
N TRP A 21 10.71 -34.25 -13.14
CA TRP A 21 11.27 -33.00 -13.62
C TRP A 21 10.30 -32.25 -14.55
N GLN A 22 9.62 -32.95 -15.44
CA GLN A 22 8.62 -32.36 -16.33
C GLN A 22 7.44 -31.81 -15.53
N ASP A 23 6.94 -32.56 -14.55
CA ASP A 23 5.86 -32.11 -13.64
C ASP A 23 6.27 -30.89 -12.85
N PHE A 24 7.51 -30.85 -12.33
CA PHE A 24 8.05 -29.66 -11.68
C PHE A 24 8.09 -28.45 -12.63
N GLN A 25 8.51 -28.59 -13.88
CA GLN A 25 8.51 -27.52 -14.88
C GLN A 25 7.07 -27.07 -15.21
N LEU A 26 6.15 -27.99 -15.41
CA LEU A 26 4.75 -27.72 -15.74
C LEU A 26 3.97 -27.11 -14.57
N SER A 27 4.36 -27.36 -13.33
CA SER A 27 3.73 -26.77 -12.14
C SER A 27 3.84 -25.23 -12.08
N GLY A 28 4.77 -24.63 -12.84
CA GLY A 28 5.10 -23.22 -12.76
C GLY A 28 5.96 -22.85 -11.53
N MET A 29 6.29 -23.79 -10.66
CA MET A 29 7.09 -23.53 -9.45
C MET A 29 8.43 -22.83 -9.72
N PRO A 30 9.21 -23.18 -10.79
CA PRO A 30 10.43 -22.45 -11.11
C PRO A 30 10.20 -20.95 -11.35
N HIS A 31 9.07 -20.59 -11.96
CA HIS A 31 8.70 -19.19 -12.20
C HIS A 31 8.33 -18.48 -10.88
N LEU A 32 7.60 -19.14 -10.01
CA LEU A 32 7.22 -18.59 -8.69
C LEU A 32 8.45 -18.32 -7.82
N ILE A 33 9.37 -19.32 -7.71
CA ILE A 33 10.64 -19.15 -6.98
C ILE A 33 11.45 -17.98 -7.57
N SER A 34 11.53 -17.94 -8.89
CA SER A 34 12.25 -16.89 -9.60
C SER A 34 11.64 -15.50 -9.39
N ALA A 35 10.31 -15.40 -9.42
CA ALA A 35 9.60 -14.15 -9.16
C ALA A 35 9.81 -13.68 -7.72
N MET A 36 9.71 -14.59 -6.75
CA MET A 36 9.97 -14.29 -5.34
C MET A 36 11.36 -13.67 -5.13
N HIS A 37 12.41 -14.30 -5.67
CA HIS A 37 13.77 -13.76 -5.53
C HIS A 37 13.95 -12.43 -6.28
N LEU A 38 13.31 -12.27 -7.44
CA LEU A 38 13.38 -11.00 -8.17
C LEU A 38 12.69 -9.86 -7.42
N CYS A 39 11.54 -10.12 -6.80
CA CYS A 39 10.87 -9.14 -5.95
C CYS A 39 11.75 -8.68 -4.79
N GLN A 40 12.41 -9.64 -4.09
CA GLN A 40 13.33 -9.33 -3.01
C GLN A 40 14.55 -8.51 -3.51
N ALA A 41 15.11 -8.87 -4.66
CA ALA A 41 16.24 -8.16 -5.25
C ALA A 41 15.86 -6.71 -5.63
N VAL A 42 14.70 -6.50 -6.27
CA VAL A 42 14.22 -5.16 -6.64
C VAL A 42 13.89 -4.32 -5.39
N HIS A 43 13.31 -4.94 -4.37
CA HIS A 43 13.06 -4.26 -3.09
C HIS A 43 14.38 -3.81 -2.44
N ALA A 44 15.36 -4.71 -2.37
CA ALA A 44 16.69 -4.39 -1.82
C ALA A 44 17.39 -3.26 -2.57
N LEU A 45 17.28 -3.20 -3.92
CA LEU A 45 17.82 -2.07 -4.70
C LEU A 45 17.25 -0.73 -4.25
N ALA A 46 15.94 -0.70 -3.98
CA ALA A 46 15.26 0.54 -3.57
C ALA A 46 15.64 0.94 -2.13
N GLU A 47 15.61 0.00 -1.21
CA GLU A 47 15.89 0.26 0.22
C GLU A 47 17.36 0.65 0.49
N THR A 48 18.29 0.11 -0.26
CA THR A 48 19.72 0.39 -0.08
C THR A 48 20.21 1.63 -0.82
N GLY A 49 19.41 2.21 -1.71
CA GLY A 49 19.82 3.31 -2.57
C GLY A 49 20.59 2.90 -3.83
N LEU A 50 20.95 1.62 -4.00
CA LEU A 50 21.66 1.14 -5.20
C LEU A 50 20.87 1.37 -6.49
N LEU A 51 19.55 1.47 -6.39
CA LEU A 51 18.69 1.83 -7.51
C LEU A 51 19.02 3.23 -8.07
N ALA A 52 19.36 4.19 -7.22
CA ALA A 52 19.70 5.55 -7.67
C ALA A 52 20.97 5.54 -8.53
N GLU A 53 21.97 4.76 -8.14
CA GLU A 53 23.21 4.57 -8.90
C GLU A 53 22.94 3.95 -10.28
N LEU A 54 22.10 2.92 -10.33
CA LEU A 54 21.70 2.29 -11.58
C LEU A 54 20.91 3.23 -12.51
N ARG A 55 20.08 4.09 -11.95
CA ARG A 55 19.34 5.12 -12.72
C ARG A 55 20.27 6.19 -13.29
N ALA A 56 21.28 6.59 -12.54
CA ALA A 56 22.31 7.51 -12.99
C ALA A 56 23.26 6.90 -14.05
N GLY A 57 23.29 5.57 -14.14
CA GLY A 57 24.24 4.82 -14.95
C GLY A 57 25.51 4.52 -14.14
N LEU A 58 25.52 3.38 -13.45
CA LEU A 58 26.62 2.94 -12.61
C LEU A 58 27.82 2.50 -13.48
N ARG A 59 28.89 3.30 -13.51
CA ARG A 59 30.08 2.93 -14.27
C ARG A 59 30.75 1.73 -13.64
N ARG A 60 31.40 0.92 -14.48
CA ARG A 60 32.07 -0.30 -14.03
C ARG A 60 33.17 -0.03 -13.01
N GLU A 61 33.91 1.04 -13.20
CA GLU A 61 34.97 1.50 -12.31
C GLU A 61 34.46 2.04 -10.97
N ASP A 62 33.21 2.55 -10.94
CA ASP A 62 32.59 3.10 -9.71
C ASP A 62 32.01 2.02 -8.81
N VAL A 63 31.79 0.80 -9.30
CA VAL A 63 31.26 -0.31 -8.48
C VAL A 63 32.11 -0.53 -7.22
N ASP A 64 33.45 -0.47 -7.38
CA ASP A 64 34.39 -0.69 -6.28
C ASP A 64 34.48 0.48 -5.30
N ALA A 65 33.98 1.64 -5.70
CA ALA A 65 33.95 2.86 -4.90
C ALA A 65 32.63 3.05 -4.13
N LEU A 66 31.63 2.15 -4.29
CA LEU A 66 30.36 2.24 -3.59
C LEU A 66 30.56 2.12 -2.09
N SER A 67 30.36 3.22 -1.37
CA SER A 67 30.53 3.28 0.08
C SER A 67 29.32 2.65 0.79
N GLY A 68 29.57 1.85 1.81
CA GLY A 68 28.53 1.23 2.61
C GLY A 68 27.97 -0.09 2.05
N PHE A 69 28.56 -0.62 0.98
CA PHE A 69 28.15 -1.88 0.35
C PHE A 69 29.22 -2.98 0.47
N ASP A 70 28.78 -4.21 0.53
CA ASP A 70 29.63 -5.38 0.24
C ASP A 70 29.74 -5.51 -1.29
N ILE A 71 30.92 -5.19 -1.81
CA ILE A 71 31.14 -5.09 -3.25
C ILE A 71 31.00 -6.44 -3.97
N GLU A 72 31.38 -7.54 -3.33
CA GLU A 72 31.24 -8.87 -3.93
C GLU A 72 29.74 -9.27 -4.03
N LEU A 73 28.94 -8.94 -3.02
CA LEU A 73 27.48 -9.12 -3.09
C LEU A 73 26.85 -8.22 -4.16
N VAL A 74 27.27 -6.95 -4.27
CA VAL A 74 26.80 -6.04 -5.32
C VAL A 74 27.10 -6.59 -6.71
N ARG A 75 28.33 -7.05 -6.96
CA ARG A 75 28.71 -7.66 -8.24
C ARG A 75 27.87 -8.89 -8.56
N GLY A 76 27.65 -9.77 -7.56
CA GLY A 76 26.80 -10.94 -7.68
C GLY A 76 25.34 -10.55 -8.01
N LEU A 77 24.80 -9.56 -7.32
CA LEU A 77 23.46 -9.04 -7.56
C LEU A 77 23.30 -8.42 -8.95
N LEU A 78 24.26 -7.60 -9.40
CA LEU A 78 24.25 -7.03 -10.74
C LEU A 78 24.23 -8.12 -11.81
N ARG A 79 25.08 -9.15 -11.67
CA ARG A 79 25.08 -10.30 -12.60
C ARG A 79 23.73 -11.00 -12.61
N TYR A 80 23.11 -11.23 -11.45
CA TYR A 80 21.77 -11.81 -11.35
C TYR A 80 20.74 -10.94 -12.08
N LEU A 81 20.75 -9.63 -11.85
CA LEU A 81 19.80 -8.69 -12.45
C LEU A 81 19.96 -8.58 -13.98
N VAL A 82 21.21 -8.71 -14.49
CA VAL A 82 21.49 -8.79 -15.94
C VAL A 82 20.84 -10.05 -16.52
N VAL A 83 21.06 -11.21 -15.90
CA VAL A 83 20.46 -12.49 -16.35
C VAL A 83 18.92 -12.42 -16.30
N ARG A 84 18.36 -11.65 -15.32
CA ARG A 84 16.91 -11.44 -15.20
C ARG A 84 16.36 -10.35 -16.15
N GLY A 85 17.23 -9.70 -16.93
CA GLY A 85 16.85 -8.67 -17.87
C GLY A 85 16.34 -7.38 -17.20
N VAL A 86 16.76 -7.11 -15.97
CA VAL A 86 16.44 -5.87 -15.22
C VAL A 86 17.52 -4.82 -15.42
N VAL A 87 18.75 -5.25 -15.58
CA VAL A 87 19.92 -4.41 -15.82
C VAL A 87 20.57 -4.81 -17.13
N ASP A 88 20.97 -3.82 -17.91
CA ASP A 88 21.83 -3.99 -19.09
C ASP A 88 23.29 -3.88 -18.70
N ASP A 89 24.10 -4.84 -19.13
CA ASP A 89 25.57 -4.86 -18.97
C ASP A 89 26.18 -4.25 -20.24
N LEU A 90 26.64 -3.00 -20.14
CA LEU A 90 27.22 -2.21 -21.21
C LEU A 90 28.75 -2.16 -21.08
N PRO A 91 29.49 -1.84 -22.14
CA PRO A 91 30.97 -1.72 -22.06
C PRO A 91 31.45 -0.76 -20.99
N ASP A 92 30.71 0.34 -20.75
CA ASP A 92 31.00 1.40 -19.80
C ASP A 92 30.41 1.19 -18.40
N GLY A 93 29.47 0.23 -18.22
CA GLY A 93 28.85 -0.01 -16.91
C GLY A 93 27.49 -0.65 -16.97
N TYR A 94 26.67 -0.35 -15.98
CA TYR A 94 25.37 -0.94 -15.74
C TYR A 94 24.27 0.12 -15.77
N ARG A 95 23.15 -0.18 -16.42
CA ARG A 95 21.95 0.66 -16.44
C ARG A 95 20.68 -0.18 -16.30
N LEU A 96 19.61 0.46 -15.88
CA LEU A 96 18.30 -0.22 -15.94
C LEU A 96 17.93 -0.49 -17.40
N SER A 97 17.54 -1.72 -17.67
CA SER A 97 16.90 -2.07 -18.94
C SER A 97 15.49 -1.45 -18.98
N ARG A 98 14.83 -1.51 -20.14
CA ARG A 98 13.41 -1.11 -20.23
C ARG A 98 12.52 -1.86 -19.24
N ARG A 99 12.76 -3.15 -19.00
CA ARG A 99 12.07 -3.94 -17.98
C ARG A 99 12.41 -3.42 -16.57
N GLY A 100 13.67 -3.12 -16.31
CA GLY A 100 14.12 -2.56 -15.05
C GLY A 100 13.43 -1.22 -14.73
N GLU A 101 13.36 -0.33 -15.71
CA GLU A 101 12.64 0.94 -15.57
C GLU A 101 11.18 0.74 -15.18
N LEU A 102 10.46 -0.20 -15.83
CA LEU A 102 9.06 -0.50 -15.54
C LEU A 102 8.88 -1.12 -14.15
N LEU A 103 9.75 -2.04 -13.74
CA LEU A 103 9.71 -2.67 -12.42
C LEU A 103 10.06 -1.71 -11.30
N THR A 104 10.75 -0.62 -11.60
CA THR A 104 11.22 0.36 -10.60
C THR A 104 10.53 1.72 -10.73
N THR A 105 9.38 1.80 -11.40
CA THR A 105 8.55 3.02 -11.33
C THR A 105 8.13 3.27 -9.88
N GLU A 106 7.80 4.50 -9.55
CA GLU A 106 7.34 4.89 -8.22
C GLU A 106 6.16 4.02 -7.75
N VAL A 107 5.18 3.81 -8.62
CA VAL A 107 4.00 2.96 -8.35
C VAL A 107 4.40 1.50 -8.14
N SER A 108 5.28 0.95 -9.00
CA SER A 108 5.74 -0.45 -8.87
C SER A 108 6.47 -0.69 -7.56
N LEU A 109 7.36 0.24 -7.18
CA LEU A 109 8.10 0.17 -5.92
C LEU A 109 7.19 0.37 -4.72
N ALA A 110 6.24 1.30 -4.77
CA ALA A 110 5.28 1.48 -3.69
C ALA A 110 4.41 0.23 -3.50
N ARG A 111 3.95 -0.38 -4.60
CA ARG A 111 3.19 -1.62 -4.54
C ARG A 111 4.01 -2.78 -3.97
N LEU A 112 5.22 -2.96 -4.45
CA LEU A 112 6.15 -3.96 -3.92
C LEU A 112 6.46 -3.71 -2.44
N GLY A 113 6.67 -2.46 -2.05
CA GLY A 113 7.00 -2.06 -0.68
C GLY A 113 5.86 -2.33 0.32
N VAL A 114 4.59 -2.29 -0.10
CA VAL A 114 3.48 -2.74 0.75
C VAL A 114 3.66 -4.22 1.10
N TYR A 115 3.93 -5.09 0.13
CA TYR A 115 3.99 -6.54 0.37
C TYR A 115 5.34 -7.00 0.91
N ALA A 116 6.46 -6.58 0.31
CA ALA A 116 7.80 -7.01 0.72
C ALA A 116 8.33 -6.23 1.92
N GLY A 117 8.03 -4.94 2.02
CA GLY A 117 8.43 -4.07 3.13
C GLY A 117 7.47 -4.17 4.29
N ALA A 118 6.26 -3.60 4.15
CA ALA A 118 5.33 -3.46 5.28
C ALA A 118 4.84 -4.81 5.83
N TYR A 119 4.47 -5.74 4.97
CA TYR A 119 3.96 -7.06 5.38
C TYR A 119 4.97 -8.20 5.23
N GLY A 120 6.22 -7.92 4.89
CA GLY A 120 7.25 -8.95 4.69
C GLY A 120 7.46 -9.82 5.93
N THR A 121 7.48 -9.23 7.11
CA THR A 121 7.59 -9.96 8.40
C THR A 121 6.36 -10.85 8.66
N VAL A 122 5.17 -10.40 8.29
CA VAL A 122 3.92 -11.16 8.47
C VAL A 122 3.90 -12.38 7.56
N THR A 123 4.23 -12.20 6.28
CA THR A 123 4.27 -13.30 5.31
C THR A 123 5.38 -14.32 5.61
N ALA A 124 6.54 -13.86 6.11
CA ALA A 124 7.62 -14.75 6.56
C ALA A 124 7.21 -15.64 7.75
N ARG A 125 6.25 -15.21 8.57
CA ARG A 125 5.75 -15.94 9.73
C ARG A 125 4.40 -16.64 9.50
N MET A 126 3.97 -16.74 8.24
CA MET A 126 2.67 -17.34 7.85
C MET A 126 2.45 -18.72 8.48
N GLY A 127 3.45 -19.61 8.50
CA GLY A 127 3.33 -20.94 9.09
C GLY A 127 3.08 -20.90 10.61
N ASP A 128 3.68 -19.95 11.31
CA ASP A 128 3.48 -19.78 12.75
C ASP A 128 2.09 -19.19 13.05
N LEU A 129 1.63 -18.26 12.22
CA LEU A 129 0.28 -17.69 12.33
C LEU A 129 -0.78 -18.76 12.08
N LEU A 130 -0.64 -19.56 11.01
CA LEU A 130 -1.58 -20.62 10.67
C LEU A 130 -1.67 -21.72 11.75
N THR A 131 -0.56 -21.99 12.45
CA THR A 131 -0.52 -23.01 13.49
C THR A 131 -0.81 -22.47 14.90
N GLY A 132 -1.10 -21.17 15.02
CA GLY A 132 -1.34 -20.52 16.31
C GLY A 132 -0.11 -20.38 17.20
N LYS A 133 1.11 -20.63 16.68
CA LYS A 133 2.37 -20.43 17.40
C LYS A 133 2.71 -18.94 17.53
N ALA A 134 2.15 -18.10 16.69
CA ALA A 134 2.25 -16.65 16.75
C ALA A 134 0.89 -16.02 16.48
N ARG A 135 0.68 -14.81 17.01
CA ARG A 135 -0.52 -13.99 16.78
C ARG A 135 -0.12 -12.65 16.22
N TYR A 136 -0.88 -12.19 15.25
CA TYR A 136 -0.71 -10.84 14.71
C TYR A 136 -1.02 -9.79 15.81
N ASP A 137 -0.31 -8.66 15.76
CA ASP A 137 -0.31 -7.58 16.76
C ASP A 137 0.14 -7.95 18.19
N VAL A 138 0.63 -9.17 18.37
CA VAL A 138 1.21 -9.65 19.64
C VAL A 138 2.65 -10.13 19.44
N ASP A 139 2.83 -11.08 18.53
CA ASP A 139 4.12 -11.75 18.28
C ASP A 139 4.70 -11.36 16.91
N VAL A 140 3.86 -10.85 16.01
CA VAL A 140 4.20 -10.45 14.64
C VAL A 140 3.50 -9.15 14.33
N HIS A 141 4.24 -8.16 13.84
CA HIS A 141 3.72 -6.85 13.48
C HIS A 141 4.08 -6.51 12.03
N ARG A 142 3.22 -5.76 11.36
CA ARG A 142 3.56 -5.08 10.10
C ARG A 142 4.46 -3.87 10.40
N ASP A 143 5.26 -3.46 9.43
CA ASP A 143 5.93 -2.16 9.50
C ASP A 143 4.93 -1.06 9.10
N GLY A 144 4.38 -0.38 10.12
CA GLY A 144 3.40 0.70 9.92
C GLY A 144 3.99 1.92 9.20
N GLY A 145 5.27 2.22 9.43
CA GLY A 145 5.96 3.32 8.75
C GLY A 145 6.15 3.05 7.26
N ALA A 146 6.58 1.84 6.89
CA ALA A 146 6.67 1.41 5.49
C ALA A 146 5.29 1.42 4.82
N LEU A 147 4.25 0.89 5.50
CA LEU A 147 2.89 0.89 4.99
C LEU A 147 2.41 2.32 4.69
N GLY A 148 2.57 3.24 5.64
CA GLY A 148 2.17 4.64 5.48
C GLY A 148 2.85 5.31 4.29
N ARG A 149 4.17 5.15 4.13
CA ARG A 149 4.93 5.72 3.01
C ARG A 149 4.44 5.18 1.65
N HIS A 150 4.30 3.87 1.53
CA HIS A 150 3.92 3.25 0.26
C HIS A 150 2.45 3.49 -0.10
N CYS A 151 1.55 3.43 0.86
CA CYS A 151 0.14 3.77 0.65
C CYS A 151 -0.03 5.25 0.28
N ALA A 152 0.73 6.18 0.88
CA ALA A 152 0.69 7.59 0.52
C ALA A 152 1.05 7.81 -0.96
N THR A 153 2.10 7.14 -1.46
CA THR A 153 2.48 7.20 -2.88
C THR A 153 1.36 6.68 -3.79
N LEU A 154 0.82 5.49 -3.48
CA LEU A 154 -0.27 4.89 -4.26
C LEU A 154 -1.52 5.78 -4.24
N PHE A 155 -1.83 6.35 -3.08
CA PHE A 155 -2.96 7.24 -2.90
C PHE A 155 -2.83 8.53 -3.73
N SER A 156 -1.67 9.18 -3.67
CA SER A 156 -1.40 10.42 -4.41
C SER A 156 -1.57 10.23 -5.93
N VAL A 157 -1.06 9.12 -6.46
CA VAL A 157 -1.14 8.83 -7.90
C VAL A 157 -2.56 8.50 -8.35
N PHE A 158 -3.31 7.73 -7.55
CA PHE A 158 -4.58 7.16 -8.02
C PHE A 158 -5.84 7.86 -7.49
N HIS A 159 -5.80 8.47 -6.32
CA HIS A 159 -7.02 8.80 -5.56
C HIS A 159 -7.18 10.28 -5.19
N SER A 160 -6.11 11.06 -5.12
CA SER A 160 -6.17 12.47 -4.69
C SER A 160 -7.15 13.32 -5.51
N ASP A 161 -7.26 13.09 -6.80
CA ASP A 161 -8.18 13.82 -7.67
C ASP A 161 -9.67 13.54 -7.36
N THR A 162 -10.00 12.31 -6.94
CA THR A 162 -11.37 11.95 -6.58
C THR A 162 -11.83 12.73 -5.35
N ILE A 163 -11.00 12.76 -4.30
CA ILE A 163 -11.32 13.48 -3.07
C ILE A 163 -11.40 14.98 -3.33
N ARG A 164 -10.46 15.53 -4.09
CA ARG A 164 -10.48 16.94 -4.49
C ARG A 164 -11.77 17.29 -5.24
N THR A 165 -12.23 16.43 -6.13
CA THR A 165 -13.49 16.65 -6.85
C THR A 165 -14.67 16.67 -5.88
N ALA A 166 -14.78 15.68 -5.01
CA ALA A 166 -15.87 15.59 -4.03
C ALA A 166 -15.88 16.79 -3.06
N THR A 167 -14.73 17.18 -2.51
CA THR A 167 -14.63 18.30 -1.56
C THR A 167 -14.93 19.65 -2.22
N ARG A 168 -14.43 19.88 -3.43
CA ARG A 168 -14.65 21.12 -4.16
C ARG A 168 -16.12 21.31 -4.56
N GLU A 169 -16.78 20.28 -5.03
CA GLU A 169 -18.20 20.34 -5.42
C GLU A 169 -19.11 20.70 -4.24
N ARG A 170 -18.68 20.41 -3.02
CA ARG A 170 -19.41 20.69 -1.78
C ARG A 170 -18.99 22.00 -1.10
N GLY A 171 -17.94 22.65 -1.55
CA GLY A 171 -17.43 23.88 -0.94
C GLY A 171 -16.86 23.68 0.47
N ILE A 172 -16.26 22.53 0.72
CA ILE A 172 -15.67 22.12 2.00
C ILE A 172 -14.56 23.08 2.42
N ARG A 173 -14.52 23.44 3.70
CA ARG A 173 -13.53 24.35 4.30
C ARG A 173 -12.55 23.63 5.22
N THR A 174 -13.03 22.65 5.98
CA THR A 174 -12.22 21.90 6.94
C THR A 174 -12.41 20.41 6.74
N LEU A 175 -11.37 19.75 6.22
CA LEU A 175 -11.37 18.32 5.97
C LEU A 175 -10.66 17.57 7.09
N LEU A 176 -11.37 16.66 7.76
CA LEU A 176 -10.80 15.69 8.69
C LEU A 176 -10.44 14.41 7.94
N ASP A 177 -9.22 13.91 8.10
CA ASP A 177 -8.75 12.63 7.57
C ASP A 177 -8.47 11.67 8.72
N ALA A 178 -9.34 10.68 8.91
CA ALA A 178 -9.22 9.67 9.96
C ALA A 178 -8.44 8.46 9.46
N GLY A 179 -7.27 8.21 10.04
CA GLY A 179 -6.27 7.28 9.52
C GLY A 179 -5.42 7.94 8.43
N CYS A 180 -4.94 9.16 8.69
CA CYS A 180 -4.27 9.99 7.70
C CYS A 180 -2.88 9.49 7.28
N GLY A 181 -2.29 8.53 8.00
CA GLY A 181 -0.93 8.05 7.75
C GLY A 181 0.07 9.20 7.66
N GLY A 182 0.86 9.25 6.58
CA GLY A 182 1.82 10.32 6.31
C GLY A 182 1.20 11.66 5.85
N GLY A 183 -0.12 11.84 5.95
CA GLY A 183 -0.81 13.11 5.69
C GLY A 183 -0.93 13.51 4.22
N GLN A 184 -0.57 12.64 3.28
CA GLN A 184 -0.47 12.97 1.86
C GLN A 184 -1.78 13.50 1.28
N LEU A 185 -2.93 12.94 1.70
CA LEU A 185 -4.25 13.38 1.26
C LEU A 185 -4.48 14.85 1.60
N LEU A 186 -4.29 15.23 2.85
CA LEU A 186 -4.50 16.60 3.32
C LEU A 186 -3.49 17.57 2.71
N ILE A 187 -2.23 17.16 2.60
CA ILE A 187 -1.17 17.95 1.98
C ILE A 187 -1.52 18.26 0.52
N ASP A 188 -1.89 17.26 -0.27
CA ASP A 188 -2.27 17.46 -1.67
C ASP A 188 -3.54 18.31 -1.81
N ALA A 189 -4.53 18.09 -0.96
CA ALA A 189 -5.76 18.87 -0.94
C ALA A 189 -5.49 20.35 -0.62
N CYS A 190 -4.77 20.63 0.47
CA CYS A 190 -4.45 22.00 0.89
C CYS A 190 -3.48 22.72 -0.07
N ARG A 191 -2.57 22.01 -0.75
CA ARG A 191 -1.73 22.63 -1.78
C ARG A 191 -2.51 23.12 -2.98
N ARG A 192 -3.56 22.41 -3.35
CA ARG A 192 -4.39 22.71 -4.53
C ARG A 192 -5.54 23.65 -4.24
N ASP A 193 -5.97 23.73 -2.99
CA ASP A 193 -6.98 24.68 -2.52
C ASP A 193 -6.43 25.50 -1.35
N GLY A 194 -6.16 26.78 -1.63
CA GLY A 194 -5.60 27.71 -0.63
C GLY A 194 -6.59 28.08 0.48
N GLN A 195 -7.86 27.72 0.38
CA GLN A 195 -8.90 28.00 1.38
C GLN A 195 -9.19 26.80 2.28
N LEU A 196 -8.73 25.61 1.89
CA LEU A 196 -8.95 24.39 2.65
C LEU A 196 -7.98 24.32 3.85
N THR A 197 -8.51 23.92 5.00
CA THR A 197 -7.75 23.50 6.17
C THR A 197 -7.92 22.01 6.39
N GLY A 198 -6.93 21.39 7.03
CA GLY A 198 -6.90 19.94 7.27
C GLY A 198 -6.71 19.60 8.73
N ILE A 199 -7.33 18.49 9.15
CA ILE A 199 -7.09 17.85 10.44
C ILE A 199 -6.79 16.37 10.15
N GLY A 200 -5.62 15.88 10.55
CA GLY A 200 -5.21 14.50 10.35
C GLY A 200 -5.14 13.74 11.67
N LEU A 201 -5.72 12.55 11.70
CA LEU A 201 -5.65 11.64 12.83
C LEU A 201 -5.01 10.31 12.41
N ASP A 202 -4.05 9.82 13.18
CA ASP A 202 -3.48 8.49 13.02
C ASP A 202 -3.02 7.95 14.36
N ASN A 203 -3.07 6.65 14.59
CA ASN A 203 -2.63 6.04 15.84
C ASN A 203 -1.10 5.83 15.90
N SER A 204 -0.37 5.98 14.79
CA SER A 204 1.09 5.91 14.73
C SER A 204 1.72 7.29 14.92
N ALA A 205 2.45 7.48 16.03
CA ALA A 205 3.23 8.69 16.26
C ALA A 205 4.30 8.92 15.19
N GLU A 206 4.87 7.85 14.65
CA GLU A 206 5.85 7.92 13.55
C GLU A 206 5.21 8.43 12.26
N ALA A 207 3.99 7.97 11.94
CA ALA A 207 3.26 8.46 10.77
C ALA A 207 2.93 9.95 10.91
N ILE A 208 2.48 10.38 12.08
CA ILE A 208 2.22 11.80 12.38
C ILE A 208 3.48 12.65 12.22
N ALA A 209 4.63 12.20 12.76
CA ALA A 209 5.90 12.92 12.61
C ALA A 209 6.30 13.08 11.12
N VAL A 210 6.06 12.05 10.29
CA VAL A 210 6.27 12.12 8.84
C VAL A 210 5.30 13.12 8.20
N ALA A 211 4.02 13.08 8.55
CA ALA A 211 3.00 13.99 8.03
C ALA A 211 3.33 15.45 8.31
N GLU A 212 3.72 15.77 9.55
CA GLU A 212 4.14 17.13 9.94
C GLU A 212 5.37 17.61 9.16
N LYS A 213 6.37 16.73 8.98
CA LYS A 213 7.57 17.04 8.20
C LYS A 213 7.19 17.35 6.75
N LEU A 214 6.41 16.49 6.11
CA LEU A 214 5.97 16.67 4.73
C LEU A 214 5.11 17.93 4.55
N ALA A 215 4.23 18.25 5.49
CA ALA A 215 3.44 19.47 5.45
C ALA A 215 4.32 20.73 5.47
N ARG A 216 5.39 20.73 6.28
CA ARG A 216 6.40 21.83 6.29
C ARG A 216 7.14 21.90 4.95
N GLU A 217 7.61 20.80 4.42
CA GLU A 217 8.34 20.72 3.15
C GLU A 217 7.48 21.22 1.97
N HIS A 218 6.18 20.99 2.05
CA HIS A 218 5.22 21.43 1.02
C HIS A 218 4.59 22.81 1.29
N GLY A 219 4.96 23.48 2.37
CA GLY A 219 4.50 24.85 2.67
C GLY A 219 3.01 24.97 3.02
N VAL A 220 2.44 23.93 3.68
CA VAL A 220 1.03 23.90 4.09
C VAL A 220 0.84 23.63 5.59
N ALA A 221 1.93 23.62 6.37
CA ALA A 221 1.90 23.29 7.79
C ALA A 221 1.08 24.29 8.64
N ASP A 222 0.88 25.48 8.17
CA ASP A 222 0.03 26.50 8.80
C ASP A 222 -1.46 26.23 8.67
N ARG A 223 -1.84 25.34 7.76
CA ARG A 223 -3.25 25.00 7.46
C ARG A 223 -3.63 23.56 7.81
N ILE A 224 -2.70 22.76 8.30
CA ILE A 224 -2.98 21.36 8.65
C ILE A 224 -2.51 21.09 10.08
N GLN A 225 -3.37 20.48 10.88
CA GLN A 225 -3.05 20.00 12.22
C GLN A 225 -3.08 18.47 12.23
N PHE A 226 -2.07 17.86 12.84
CA PHE A 226 -1.98 16.39 12.96
C PHE A 226 -1.99 15.97 14.43
N PHE A 227 -2.67 14.88 14.74
CA PHE A 227 -2.79 14.37 16.10
C PHE A 227 -2.65 12.84 16.13
N VAL A 228 -1.97 12.36 17.19
CA VAL A 228 -1.96 10.92 17.47
C VAL A 228 -3.29 10.56 18.12
N ALA A 229 -4.16 9.86 17.40
CA ALA A 229 -5.49 9.48 17.89
C ALA A 229 -6.01 8.24 17.14
N ASP A 230 -6.87 7.47 17.81
CA ASP A 230 -7.54 6.32 17.20
C ASP A 230 -8.69 6.80 16.30
N ALA A 231 -8.61 6.48 15.00
CA ALA A 231 -9.66 6.78 14.03
C ALA A 231 -11.03 6.17 14.39
N PHE A 232 -11.04 5.10 15.19
CA PHE A 232 -12.25 4.36 15.58
C PHE A 232 -12.82 4.76 16.94
N ALA A 233 -12.24 5.77 17.61
CA ALA A 233 -12.67 6.27 18.93
C ALA A 233 -12.98 7.78 18.91
N PRO A 234 -14.01 8.22 18.16
CA PRO A 234 -14.29 9.64 17.93
C PRO A 234 -14.59 10.43 19.21
N GLU A 235 -14.99 9.77 20.28
CA GLU A 235 -15.18 10.39 21.60
C GLU A 235 -13.88 10.84 22.26
N THR A 236 -12.73 10.35 21.81
CA THR A 236 -11.40 10.70 22.33
C THR A 236 -10.69 11.77 21.51
N TRP A 237 -11.26 12.18 20.39
CA TRP A 237 -10.62 13.09 19.46
C TRP A 237 -10.42 14.50 20.05
N PRO A 238 -9.38 15.22 19.64
CA PRO A 238 -9.19 16.63 19.99
C PRO A 238 -10.42 17.49 19.64
N GLU A 239 -10.73 18.48 20.46
CA GLU A 239 -11.91 19.34 20.30
C GLU A 239 -11.94 20.02 18.94
N VAL A 240 -10.78 20.37 18.36
CA VAL A 240 -10.67 20.98 17.03
C VAL A 240 -11.30 20.14 15.93
N CYS A 241 -11.38 18.81 16.08
CA CYS A 241 -12.03 17.94 15.09
C CYS A 241 -13.50 18.31 14.86
N ARG A 242 -14.18 18.88 15.87
CA ARG A 242 -15.58 19.29 15.79
C ARG A 242 -15.84 20.42 14.79
N THR A 243 -14.79 21.11 14.35
CA THR A 243 -14.87 22.17 13.33
C THR A 243 -14.87 21.64 11.89
N ALA A 244 -14.72 20.33 11.72
CA ALA A 244 -14.70 19.70 10.40
C ALA A 244 -16.09 19.70 9.78
N ASP A 245 -16.21 20.23 8.57
CA ASP A 245 -17.44 20.20 7.75
C ASP A 245 -17.43 19.03 6.76
N ALA A 246 -16.26 18.37 6.59
CA ALA A 246 -16.14 17.10 5.90
C ALA A 246 -15.18 16.17 6.63
N MET A 247 -15.42 14.88 6.52
CA MET A 247 -14.53 13.82 6.98
C MET A 247 -14.27 12.82 5.88
N CYS A 248 -13.05 12.32 5.79
CA CYS A 248 -12.74 11.13 5.00
C CYS A 248 -12.09 10.06 5.89
N ILE A 249 -12.31 8.81 5.50
CA ILE A 249 -11.62 7.63 6.01
C ILE A 249 -11.32 6.72 4.83
N VAL A 250 -10.04 6.41 4.60
CA VAL A 250 -9.60 5.72 3.39
C VAL A 250 -8.81 4.47 3.72
N SER A 251 -9.25 3.33 3.20
CA SER A 251 -8.63 2.01 3.36
C SER A 251 -8.38 1.61 4.82
N ALA A 252 -9.30 2.02 5.71
CA ALA A 252 -9.22 1.73 7.12
C ALA A 252 -10.54 1.19 7.71
N LEU A 253 -11.69 1.68 7.24
CA LEU A 253 -12.98 1.33 7.83
C LEU A 253 -13.31 -0.16 7.72
N HIS A 254 -12.86 -0.83 6.65
CA HIS A 254 -13.06 -2.28 6.49
C HIS A 254 -12.42 -3.09 7.64
N GLU A 255 -11.37 -2.60 8.27
CA GLU A 255 -10.76 -3.29 9.42
C GLU A 255 -11.73 -3.45 10.59
N HIS A 256 -12.69 -2.55 10.72
CA HIS A 256 -13.69 -2.57 11.78
C HIS A 256 -14.72 -3.70 11.62
N PHE A 257 -14.86 -4.31 10.42
CA PHE A 257 -15.73 -5.48 10.22
C PHE A 257 -15.36 -6.71 11.05
N ARG A 258 -14.15 -6.76 11.61
CA ARG A 258 -13.79 -7.79 12.60
C ARG A 258 -14.73 -7.79 13.82
N HIS A 259 -15.41 -6.68 14.08
CA HIS A 259 -16.41 -6.52 15.15
C HIS A 259 -17.86 -6.68 14.66
N GLY A 260 -18.06 -6.99 13.37
CA GLY A 260 -19.36 -7.17 12.72
C GLY A 260 -19.94 -5.91 12.08
N GLU A 261 -20.94 -6.10 11.21
CA GLU A 261 -21.57 -5.01 10.44
C GLU A 261 -22.25 -3.96 11.34
N ALA A 262 -22.91 -4.41 12.41
CA ALA A 262 -23.56 -3.51 13.36
C ALA A 262 -22.57 -2.56 14.04
N ALA A 263 -21.34 -3.04 14.30
CA ALA A 263 -20.28 -2.21 14.87
C ALA A 263 -19.80 -1.15 13.88
N VAL A 264 -19.67 -1.50 12.59
CA VAL A 264 -19.33 -0.53 11.54
C VAL A 264 -20.42 0.54 11.40
N ALA A 265 -21.70 0.13 11.38
CA ALA A 265 -22.82 1.06 11.31
C ALA A 265 -22.87 1.99 12.54
N GLU A 266 -22.57 1.48 13.73
CA GLU A 266 -22.53 2.30 14.96
C GLU A 266 -21.34 3.28 14.93
N LEU A 267 -20.18 2.85 14.47
CA LEU A 267 -19.02 3.72 14.30
C LEU A 267 -19.34 4.88 13.34
N LEU A 268 -19.95 4.60 12.20
CA LEU A 268 -20.38 5.62 11.24
C LEU A 268 -21.36 6.62 11.87
N ARG A 269 -22.34 6.13 12.66
CA ARG A 269 -23.23 7.02 13.45
C ARG A 269 -22.47 7.87 14.45
N SER A 270 -21.46 7.31 15.10
CA SER A 270 -20.65 8.04 16.08
C SER A 270 -19.86 9.18 15.45
N TYR A 271 -19.34 9.00 14.24
CA TYR A 271 -18.71 10.10 13.48
C TYR A 271 -19.70 11.26 13.26
N ALA A 272 -20.89 10.95 12.74
CA ALA A 272 -21.91 11.98 12.50
C ALA A 272 -22.41 12.66 13.78
N ARG A 273 -22.35 12.00 14.95
CA ARG A 273 -22.67 12.63 16.24
C ARG A 273 -21.55 13.50 16.78
N SER A 274 -20.29 13.09 16.55
CA SER A 274 -19.12 13.78 17.08
C SER A 274 -18.75 15.03 16.29
N LEU A 275 -19.20 15.13 15.04
CA LEU A 275 -18.91 16.21 14.10
C LEU A 275 -20.19 16.96 13.75
N PRO A 276 -20.60 17.98 14.54
CA PRO A 276 -21.91 18.63 14.40
C PRO A 276 -22.10 19.37 13.08
N ASP A 277 -21.02 19.87 12.49
CA ASP A 277 -21.03 20.64 11.24
C ASP A 277 -20.79 19.77 10.00
N LEU A 278 -20.73 18.44 10.17
CA LEU A 278 -20.42 17.50 9.10
C LEU A 278 -21.51 17.51 8.01
N THR A 279 -21.11 17.86 6.79
CA THR A 279 -21.97 17.86 5.59
C THR A 279 -21.63 16.75 4.62
N MET A 280 -20.43 16.16 4.75
CA MET A 280 -19.93 15.07 3.91
C MET A 280 -19.10 14.07 4.73
N LEU A 281 -19.42 12.80 4.61
CA LEU A 281 -18.58 11.70 5.08
C LEU A 281 -18.15 10.87 3.88
N LEU A 282 -16.87 10.94 3.50
CA LEU A 282 -16.32 10.23 2.36
C LEU A 282 -15.59 8.97 2.82
N VAL A 283 -16.14 7.81 2.49
CA VAL A 283 -15.54 6.51 2.78
C VAL A 283 -14.86 5.99 1.52
N GLY A 284 -13.54 5.83 1.57
CA GLY A 284 -12.75 5.28 0.47
C GLY A 284 -12.28 3.86 0.78
N GLU A 285 -12.83 2.85 0.09
CA GLU A 285 -12.54 1.45 0.40
C GLU A 285 -12.19 0.64 -0.84
N PRO A 286 -11.21 -0.28 -0.73
CA PRO A 286 -10.91 -1.19 -1.83
C PRO A 286 -12.11 -2.11 -2.11
N GLU A 287 -12.48 -2.22 -3.38
CA GLU A 287 -13.49 -3.16 -3.84
C GLU A 287 -12.79 -4.45 -4.25
N LEU A 288 -12.90 -5.49 -3.43
CA LEU A 288 -12.36 -6.81 -3.74
C LEU A 288 -13.48 -7.71 -4.25
N LEU A 289 -13.27 -8.23 -5.44
CA LEU A 289 -14.10 -9.28 -6.03
C LEU A 289 -13.36 -10.61 -5.80
N TYR A 290 -13.68 -11.29 -4.70
CA TYR A 290 -12.93 -12.47 -4.22
C TYR A 290 -12.91 -13.64 -5.21
N GLU A 291 -13.83 -13.68 -6.15
CA GLU A 291 -13.90 -14.69 -7.20
C GLU A 291 -13.17 -14.27 -8.50
N ASP A 292 -12.73 -13.02 -8.58
CA ASP A 292 -12.01 -12.50 -9.74
C ASP A 292 -10.50 -12.56 -9.51
N ARG A 293 -9.86 -13.52 -10.16
CA ARG A 293 -8.43 -13.80 -10.05
C ARG A 293 -7.54 -12.59 -10.34
N GLU A 294 -7.95 -11.69 -11.22
CA GLU A 294 -7.17 -10.50 -11.61
C GLU A 294 -7.28 -9.36 -10.58
N ASN A 295 -8.26 -9.41 -9.68
CA ASN A 295 -8.46 -8.40 -8.64
C ASN A 295 -7.93 -8.80 -7.26
N HIS A 296 -7.36 -9.99 -7.13
CA HIS A 296 -6.95 -10.51 -5.83
C HIS A 296 -5.68 -9.91 -5.28
N ASP A 297 -4.82 -9.42 -6.07
CA ASP A 297 -3.61 -8.66 -5.74
C ASP A 297 -3.01 -8.95 -4.33
N ASP A 298 -3.10 -10.20 -3.90
CA ASP A 298 -2.66 -10.73 -2.60
C ASP A 298 -3.25 -10.02 -1.35
N PHE A 299 -4.16 -9.06 -1.55
CA PHE A 299 -4.76 -8.27 -0.48
C PHE A 299 -5.59 -9.14 0.46
N LEU A 300 -6.32 -10.12 -0.07
CA LEU A 300 -7.06 -11.10 0.73
C LEU A 300 -6.13 -11.85 1.68
N LEU A 301 -5.01 -12.36 1.18
CA LEU A 301 -4.07 -13.14 1.99
C LEU A 301 -3.55 -12.34 3.18
N ILE A 302 -3.18 -11.09 2.96
CA ILE A 302 -2.71 -10.20 4.02
C ILE A 302 -3.78 -10.01 5.10
N HIS A 303 -5.03 -9.75 4.72
CA HIS A 303 -6.12 -9.55 5.68
C HIS A 303 -6.48 -10.82 6.45
N VAL A 304 -6.40 -11.98 5.81
CA VAL A 304 -6.57 -13.27 6.48
C VAL A 304 -5.47 -13.51 7.52
N LEU A 305 -4.21 -13.25 7.17
CA LEU A 305 -3.07 -13.45 8.08
C LEU A 305 -3.07 -12.49 9.27
N THR A 306 -3.58 -11.29 9.08
CA THR A 306 -3.62 -10.25 10.12
C THR A 306 -4.91 -10.28 10.95
N GLY A 307 -5.91 -11.05 10.54
CA GLY A 307 -7.22 -11.08 11.20
C GLY A 307 -7.96 -9.74 11.13
N GLN A 308 -7.54 -8.85 10.23
CA GLN A 308 -8.26 -7.61 9.94
C GLN A 308 -9.57 -7.91 9.23
N GLY A 309 -10.54 -7.00 9.32
CA GLY A 309 -11.78 -7.13 8.56
C GLY A 309 -11.50 -7.15 7.06
N LEU A 310 -12.29 -7.92 6.32
CA LEU A 310 -12.12 -8.02 4.87
C LEU A 310 -12.88 -6.88 4.17
N PRO A 311 -12.23 -6.18 3.23
CA PRO A 311 -12.92 -5.24 2.35
C PRO A 311 -14.07 -5.93 1.62
N ARG A 312 -15.13 -5.20 1.34
CA ARG A 312 -16.35 -5.71 0.72
C ARG A 312 -16.58 -5.06 -0.63
N ASP A 313 -17.43 -5.69 -1.44
CA ASP A 313 -17.92 -5.05 -2.66
C ASP A 313 -18.93 -3.92 -2.35
N ARG A 314 -19.26 -3.16 -3.37
CA ARG A 314 -20.22 -2.05 -3.26
C ARG A 314 -21.58 -2.47 -2.73
N ASN A 315 -22.08 -3.65 -3.13
CA ASN A 315 -23.39 -4.10 -2.76
C ASN A 315 -23.48 -4.47 -1.27
N ALA A 316 -22.35 -4.91 -0.70
CA ALA A 316 -22.26 -5.21 0.72
C ALA A 316 -22.06 -3.95 1.60
N TRP A 317 -21.43 -2.89 1.07
CA TRP A 317 -21.27 -1.63 1.78
C TRP A 317 -22.57 -0.82 1.91
N LEU A 318 -23.37 -0.73 0.85
CA LEU A 318 -24.57 0.10 0.81
C LEU A 318 -25.58 -0.21 1.93
N PRO A 319 -25.88 -1.48 2.25
CA PRO A 319 -26.75 -1.81 3.40
C PRO A 319 -26.19 -1.33 4.75
N VAL A 320 -24.87 -1.37 4.94
CA VAL A 320 -24.22 -0.90 6.18
C VAL A 320 -24.39 0.61 6.34
N PHE A 321 -24.23 1.37 5.26
CA PHE A 321 -24.47 2.82 5.27
C PHE A 321 -25.94 3.14 5.55
N ALA A 322 -26.86 2.42 4.93
CA ALA A 322 -28.30 2.55 5.21
C ALA A 322 -28.63 2.23 6.67
N GLN A 323 -28.07 1.16 7.23
CA GLN A 323 -28.21 0.81 8.64
C GLN A 323 -27.64 1.90 9.56
N ALA A 324 -26.59 2.60 9.14
CA ALA A 324 -26.05 3.74 9.88
C ALA A 324 -26.93 5.00 9.81
N GLY A 325 -27.95 5.03 8.95
CA GLY A 325 -28.75 6.24 8.67
C GLY A 325 -27.97 7.29 7.88
N LEU A 326 -26.98 6.87 7.11
CA LEU A 326 -26.11 7.71 6.30
C LEU A 326 -26.21 7.28 4.83
N PRO A 327 -27.28 7.68 4.10
CA PRO A 327 -27.48 7.26 2.73
C PRO A 327 -26.33 7.73 1.83
N CYS A 328 -25.92 6.84 0.92
CA CYS A 328 -24.89 7.15 -0.06
C CYS A 328 -25.49 8.01 -1.19
N ARG A 329 -24.97 9.23 -1.37
CA ARG A 329 -25.37 10.14 -2.44
C ARG A 329 -24.69 9.83 -3.76
N HIS A 330 -23.37 9.60 -3.72
CA HIS A 330 -22.55 9.35 -4.89
C HIS A 330 -21.51 8.26 -4.61
N ILE A 331 -21.16 7.53 -5.65
CA ILE A 331 -20.04 6.59 -5.63
C ILE A 331 -19.07 7.04 -6.71
N TYR A 332 -17.88 7.48 -6.29
CA TYR A 332 -16.83 7.88 -7.21
C TYR A 332 -15.92 6.69 -7.52
N LEU A 333 -15.73 6.43 -8.80
CA LEU A 333 -14.90 5.34 -9.33
C LEU A 333 -13.95 5.88 -10.40
N ARG A 334 -12.78 5.25 -10.51
CA ARG A 334 -11.87 5.48 -11.65
C ARG A 334 -11.61 4.14 -12.36
N PRO A 335 -12.47 3.71 -13.29
CA PRO A 335 -12.27 2.48 -14.03
C PRO A 335 -10.94 2.49 -14.78
N GLY A 336 -10.19 1.38 -14.73
CA GLY A 336 -8.93 1.19 -15.44
C GLY A 336 -7.72 1.96 -14.89
N ALA A 337 -7.85 2.63 -13.75
CA ALA A 337 -6.75 3.39 -13.13
C ALA A 337 -6.31 2.79 -11.79
N GLY A 338 -5.49 1.73 -11.83
CA GLY A 338 -4.89 1.14 -10.63
C GLY A 338 -5.85 0.34 -9.74
N PRO A 339 -5.56 0.22 -8.44
CA PRO A 339 -6.39 -0.51 -7.50
C PRO A 339 -7.82 0.02 -7.52
N ARG A 340 -8.79 -0.89 -7.52
CA ARG A 340 -10.20 -0.51 -7.47
C ARG A 340 -10.52 -0.01 -6.08
N LEU A 341 -10.52 1.30 -5.90
CA LEU A 341 -11.00 1.98 -4.71
C LEU A 341 -12.31 2.67 -5.05
N CYS A 342 -13.35 2.38 -4.26
CA CYS A 342 -14.63 3.06 -4.32
C CYS A 342 -14.65 4.15 -3.26
N PHE A 343 -15.08 5.35 -3.62
CA PHE A 343 -15.35 6.42 -2.68
C PHE A 343 -16.85 6.65 -2.58
N TYR A 344 -17.38 6.42 -1.38
CA TYR A 344 -18.79 6.59 -1.06
C TYR A 344 -18.99 7.93 -0.36
N ASP A 345 -19.74 8.83 -0.98
CA ASP A 345 -20.16 10.12 -0.41
C ASP A 345 -21.45 9.91 0.38
N LEU A 346 -21.34 9.84 1.69
CA LEU A 346 -22.46 9.62 2.59
C LEU A 346 -23.04 10.95 3.05
N ASP A 347 -24.38 10.96 3.25
CA ASP A 347 -25.14 12.12 3.72
C ASP A 347 -25.33 12.09 5.25
N PRO A 348 -24.54 12.82 6.05
CA PRO A 348 -24.76 12.91 7.47
C PRO A 348 -25.91 13.86 7.86
N THR A 349 -26.44 14.64 6.91
CA THR A 349 -27.49 15.63 7.15
C THR A 349 -28.90 15.09 6.89
N SER A 350 -29.03 13.87 6.37
CA SER A 350 -30.31 13.25 6.13
C SER A 350 -31.11 13.13 7.43
N PRO A 351 -32.43 13.42 7.43
CA PRO A 351 -33.27 13.23 8.62
C PRO A 351 -33.14 11.80 9.12
N ARG A 352 -32.78 11.67 10.39
CA ARG A 352 -32.76 10.36 11.08
C ARG A 352 -34.18 9.97 11.41
N GLU A 353 -34.74 8.94 10.75
CA GLU A 353 -36.02 8.34 11.12
C GLU A 353 -35.95 7.65 12.47
#